data_95bf5eae943cb9fb297909b16fb0375f
#
_entry.id   95bf5eae943cb9fb297909b16fb0375f
#
_cell.length_a   1.000
_cell.length_b   1.000
_cell.length_c   1.000
_cell.angle_alpha   90.00
_cell.angle_beta   90.00
_cell.angle_gamma   90.00
#
_symmetry.space_group_name_H-M   'P 1'
#
loop_
_entity.id
_entity.type
_entity.pdbx_description
1 polymer ?
#
loop_
_entity_poly.entity_id
_entity_poly.type
_entity_poly.pdbx_seq_one_letter_code
_entity_poly.pdbx_strand_id
1 'polypeptide(L)'
;MAQIDLSKLPDALDTYLGDASQGSLLHQIIVEWWNKKVIPPIWANLDANGTNASSKLRQSFAPGNITKSPTSINTILVAEDYWEFIEYGRKPTRGGHIEGTPYLWQSLKTWISQKGIKPAEGQTYDSLAKAIAKKIHRSGTKAQPFLEKAFTESIQMELVNELNARFGDLIFSEDIKI
;
A
#
# COMPACT_ATOMS: atom_id res chain seq x y z
N MET A 1 -1.62 -4.68 6.95
CA MET A 1 -1.69 -6.15 6.90
C MET A 1 -3.09 -6.51 6.45
N ALA A 2 -3.23 -7.24 5.36
CA ALA A 2 -4.53 -7.72 4.90
C ALA A 2 -4.70 -9.17 5.36
N GLN A 3 -5.82 -9.45 5.99
CA GLN A 3 -6.19 -10.80 6.41
C GLN A 3 -7.39 -11.25 5.59
N ILE A 4 -7.27 -12.42 4.98
CA ILE A 4 -8.33 -13.03 4.18
C ILE A 4 -8.93 -14.15 5.00
N ASP A 5 -10.24 -14.08 5.21
CA ASP A 5 -11.00 -15.09 5.94
C ASP A 5 -11.25 -16.31 5.04
N LEU A 6 -10.65 -17.44 5.38
CA LEU A 6 -10.83 -18.69 4.67
C LEU A 6 -12.09 -19.46 5.06
N SER A 7 -12.85 -19.01 6.07
CA SER A 7 -14.09 -19.67 6.47
C SER A 7 -15.15 -19.71 5.36
N LYS A 8 -14.97 -18.90 4.33
CA LYS A 8 -15.82 -18.86 3.13
C LYS A 8 -15.37 -19.84 2.05
N LEU A 9 -14.24 -20.51 2.23
CA LEU A 9 -13.76 -21.54 1.34
C LEU A 9 -14.27 -22.91 1.79
N PRO A 10 -14.57 -23.84 0.87
CA PRO A 10 -14.91 -25.22 1.24
C PRO A 10 -13.77 -25.88 2.05
N ASP A 11 -14.10 -26.67 3.06
CA ASP A 11 -13.13 -27.36 3.95
C ASP A 11 -12.11 -28.21 3.16
N ALA A 12 -12.51 -28.74 2.02
CA ALA A 12 -11.63 -29.50 1.12
C ALA A 12 -10.46 -28.65 0.57
N LEU A 13 -10.64 -27.35 0.41
CA LEU A 13 -9.60 -26.47 -0.16
C LEU A 13 -8.40 -26.28 0.76
N ASP A 14 -8.53 -26.42 2.06
CA ASP A 14 -7.40 -26.28 2.98
C ASP A 14 -6.31 -27.31 2.71
N THR A 15 -6.69 -28.53 2.36
CA THR A 15 -5.76 -29.62 2.01
C THR A 15 -5.03 -29.34 0.69
N TYR A 16 -5.69 -28.68 -0.28
CA TYR A 16 -5.15 -28.43 -1.62
C TYR A 16 -4.39 -27.08 -1.75
N LEU A 17 -4.67 -26.10 -0.87
CA LEU A 17 -3.95 -24.82 -0.88
C LEU A 17 -2.44 -24.97 -0.67
N GLY A 18 -1.99 -26.10 -0.11
CA GLY A 18 -0.58 -26.32 0.18
C GLY A 18 -0.01 -25.30 1.17
N ASP A 19 1.29 -25.11 1.11
CA ASP A 19 1.97 -24.06 1.86
C ASP A 19 1.97 -22.73 1.11
N ALA A 20 2.28 -21.64 1.81
CA ALA A 20 2.45 -20.30 1.22
C ALA A 20 3.91 -20.00 0.85
N SER A 21 4.73 -21.04 0.66
CA SER A 21 6.14 -20.87 0.29
C SER A 21 6.30 -20.15 -1.05
N GLN A 22 7.41 -19.48 -1.18
CA GLN A 22 7.73 -18.75 -2.41
C GLN A 22 7.74 -19.73 -3.60
N GLY A 23 6.95 -19.40 -4.62
CA GLY A 23 6.84 -20.23 -5.83
C GLY A 23 5.68 -21.23 -5.80
N SER A 24 4.99 -21.43 -4.66
CA SER A 24 3.76 -22.23 -4.61
C SER A 24 2.65 -21.58 -5.45
N LEU A 25 1.66 -22.38 -5.87
CA LEU A 25 0.51 -21.86 -6.62
C LEU A 25 -0.23 -20.79 -5.82
N LEU A 26 -0.44 -21.01 -4.53
CA LEU A 26 -1.05 -20.04 -3.64
C LEU A 26 -0.29 -18.71 -3.62
N HIS A 27 1.04 -18.78 -3.46
CA HIS A 27 1.88 -17.59 -3.49
C HIS A 27 1.75 -16.84 -4.83
N GLN A 28 1.80 -17.55 -5.95
CA GLN A 28 1.69 -16.95 -7.29
C GLN A 28 0.34 -16.23 -7.47
N ILE A 29 -0.78 -16.84 -7.08
CA ILE A 29 -2.12 -16.25 -7.18
C ILE A 29 -2.19 -14.96 -6.35
N ILE A 30 -1.71 -14.97 -5.12
CA ILE A 30 -1.77 -13.81 -4.24
C ILE A 30 -0.90 -12.66 -4.76
N VAL A 31 0.32 -12.96 -5.21
CA VAL A 31 1.22 -11.95 -5.81
C VAL A 31 0.61 -11.36 -7.08
N GLU A 32 0.00 -12.20 -7.93
CA GLU A 32 -0.67 -11.76 -9.13
C GLU A 32 -1.88 -10.87 -8.82
N TRP A 33 -2.69 -11.23 -7.82
CA TRP A 33 -3.81 -10.43 -7.36
C TRP A 33 -3.36 -9.05 -6.84
N TRP A 34 -2.29 -8.99 -6.00
CA TRP A 34 -1.71 -7.71 -5.57
C TRP A 34 -1.33 -6.85 -6.75
N ASN A 35 -0.58 -7.41 -7.69
CA ASN A 35 -0.04 -6.66 -8.82
C ASN A 35 -1.10 -6.22 -9.83
N LYS A 36 -2.16 -7.00 -10.03
CA LYS A 36 -3.19 -6.71 -11.06
C LYS A 36 -4.41 -5.99 -10.51
N LYS A 37 -4.78 -6.25 -9.24
CA LYS A 37 -6.06 -5.78 -8.69
C LYS A 37 -5.92 -4.71 -7.63
N VAL A 38 -4.89 -4.73 -6.79
CA VAL A 38 -4.75 -3.81 -5.65
C VAL A 38 -3.79 -2.65 -5.96
N ILE A 39 -2.60 -2.95 -6.44
CA ILE A 39 -1.56 -1.93 -6.66
C ILE A 39 -1.97 -0.90 -7.73
N PRO A 40 -2.56 -1.26 -8.88
CA PRO A 40 -2.96 -0.27 -9.88
C PRO A 40 -3.98 0.77 -9.37
N PRO A 41 -5.06 0.41 -8.65
CA PRO A 41 -5.94 1.40 -8.01
C PRO A 41 -5.22 2.30 -6.99
N ILE A 42 -4.26 1.76 -6.20
CA ILE A 42 -3.42 2.57 -5.30
C ILE A 42 -2.68 3.64 -6.10
N TRP A 43 -2.04 3.27 -7.20
CA TRP A 43 -1.34 4.21 -8.08
C TRP A 43 -2.27 5.28 -8.64
N ALA A 44 -3.44 4.87 -9.12
CA ALA A 44 -4.44 5.80 -9.65
C ALA A 44 -4.91 6.81 -8.59
N ASN A 45 -5.15 6.36 -7.36
CA ASN A 45 -5.55 7.24 -6.26
C ASN A 45 -4.42 8.21 -5.85
N LEU A 46 -3.16 7.76 -5.82
CA LEU A 46 -2.00 8.62 -5.55
C LEU A 46 -1.85 9.70 -6.62
N ASP A 47 -2.04 9.34 -7.89
CA ASP A 47 -1.96 10.27 -9.01
C ASP A 47 -3.11 11.29 -8.95
N ALA A 48 -4.34 10.84 -8.68
CA ALA A 48 -5.52 11.70 -8.53
C ALA A 48 -5.39 12.68 -7.35
N ASN A 49 -4.77 12.25 -6.25
CA ASN A 49 -4.51 13.10 -5.10
C ASN A 49 -3.36 14.10 -5.33
N GLY A 50 -2.61 13.97 -6.44
CA GLY A 50 -1.44 14.80 -6.72
C GLY A 50 -0.28 14.61 -5.75
N THR A 51 -0.25 13.51 -5.01
CA THR A 51 0.78 13.22 -3.98
C THR A 51 2.06 12.66 -4.56
N ASN A 52 2.02 12.22 -5.81
CA ASN A 52 3.14 11.57 -6.48
C ASN A 52 4.15 12.59 -7.04
N ALA A 53 5.14 13.01 -6.23
CA ALA A 53 6.18 13.95 -6.67
C ALA A 53 7.38 13.25 -7.33
N SER A 54 7.91 12.21 -6.65
CA SER A 54 9.13 11.51 -7.08
C SER A 54 8.85 10.10 -7.59
N SER A 55 7.61 9.67 -7.61
CA SER A 55 7.18 8.29 -7.85
C SER A 55 7.75 7.26 -6.86
N LYS A 56 8.53 7.69 -5.86
CA LYS A 56 9.21 6.78 -4.93
C LYS A 56 8.20 5.94 -4.14
N LEU A 57 7.16 6.57 -3.56
CA LEU A 57 6.11 5.84 -2.86
C LEU A 57 5.36 4.90 -3.81
N ARG A 58 4.98 5.39 -5.00
CA ARG A 58 4.30 4.59 -6.01
C ARG A 58 5.09 3.33 -6.37
N GLN A 59 6.39 3.45 -6.59
CA GLN A 59 7.27 2.35 -6.96
C GLN A 59 7.59 1.41 -5.81
N SER A 60 7.40 1.84 -4.56
CA SER A 60 7.69 1.03 -3.38
C SER A 60 6.64 0.00 -3.04
N PHE A 61 5.41 0.12 -3.59
CA PHE A 61 4.36 -0.84 -3.33
C PHE A 61 4.69 -2.20 -3.94
N ALA A 62 4.82 -3.19 -3.09
CA ALA A 62 5.09 -4.56 -3.49
C ALA A 62 4.40 -5.57 -2.56
N PRO A 63 4.00 -6.75 -3.07
CA PRO A 63 3.60 -7.85 -2.21
C PRO A 63 4.75 -8.22 -1.26
N GLY A 64 4.44 -8.34 0.02
CA GLY A 64 5.37 -8.81 1.06
C GLY A 64 5.13 -10.27 1.42
N ASN A 65 5.44 -10.61 2.66
CA ASN A 65 5.29 -11.99 3.14
C ASN A 65 3.83 -12.46 3.09
N ILE A 66 3.66 -13.70 2.67
CA ILE A 66 2.40 -14.43 2.67
C ILE A 66 2.52 -15.57 3.67
N THR A 67 1.60 -15.67 4.61
CA THR A 67 1.54 -16.74 5.59
C THR A 67 0.15 -17.35 5.60
N LYS A 68 0.08 -18.67 5.74
CA LYS A 68 -1.17 -19.44 5.82
C LYS A 68 -1.32 -20.05 7.21
N SER A 69 -2.51 -20.00 7.74
CA SER A 69 -2.98 -20.78 8.88
C SER A 69 -4.18 -21.65 8.44
N PRO A 70 -4.66 -22.58 9.25
CA PRO A 70 -5.83 -23.40 8.90
C PRO A 70 -7.08 -22.58 8.55
N THR A 71 -7.23 -21.38 9.12
CA THR A 71 -8.44 -20.57 8.99
C THR A 71 -8.22 -19.26 8.26
N SER A 72 -6.98 -18.89 7.91
CA SER A 72 -6.70 -17.60 7.30
C SER A 72 -5.42 -17.57 6.46
N ILE A 73 -5.43 -16.72 5.46
CA ILE A 73 -4.23 -16.28 4.74
C ILE A 73 -3.96 -14.83 5.14
N ASN A 74 -2.74 -14.57 5.60
CA ASN A 74 -2.28 -13.22 5.87
C ASN A 74 -1.27 -12.81 4.80
N THR A 75 -1.49 -11.65 4.22
CA THR A 75 -0.58 -11.06 3.25
C THR A 75 -0.30 -9.61 3.61
N ILE A 76 0.90 -9.15 3.30
CA ILE A 76 1.39 -7.82 3.65
C ILE A 76 1.66 -7.06 2.37
N LEU A 77 1.25 -5.79 2.32
CA LEU A 77 1.71 -4.85 1.31
C LEU A 77 2.90 -4.06 1.90
N VAL A 78 4.02 -4.08 1.21
CA VAL A 78 5.22 -3.30 1.57
C VAL A 78 5.16 -1.95 0.88
N ALA A 79 5.55 -0.90 1.57
CA ALA A 79 5.65 0.45 1.04
C ALA A 79 6.70 1.26 1.82
N GLU A 80 7.07 2.44 1.31
CA GLU A 80 7.91 3.42 2.02
C GLU A 80 7.25 3.87 3.33
N ASP A 81 8.00 3.99 4.39
CA ASP A 81 7.53 4.26 5.78
C ASP A 81 6.63 5.49 5.93
N TYR A 82 6.73 6.46 5.02
CA TYR A 82 5.93 7.69 5.10
C TYR A 82 4.52 7.57 4.51
N TRP A 83 4.11 6.40 4.01
CA TRP A 83 2.78 6.20 3.43
C TRP A 83 1.64 6.54 4.39
N GLU A 84 1.81 6.24 5.68
CA GLU A 84 0.81 6.52 6.72
C GLU A 84 0.51 8.03 6.85
N PHE A 85 1.53 8.88 6.70
CA PHE A 85 1.34 10.33 6.75
C PHE A 85 0.54 10.88 5.57
N ILE A 86 0.51 10.17 4.46
CA ILE A 86 -0.33 10.52 3.32
C ILE A 86 -1.74 10.00 3.54
N GLU A 87 -1.88 8.72 3.88
CA GLU A 87 -3.17 8.07 4.09
C GLU A 87 -4.00 8.74 5.17
N TYR A 88 -3.42 8.90 6.36
CA TYR A 88 -4.13 9.40 7.54
C TYR A 88 -3.89 10.87 7.85
N GLY A 89 -2.99 11.52 7.12
CA GLY A 89 -2.52 12.85 7.46
C GLY A 89 -1.63 12.87 8.70
N ARG A 90 -1.17 14.05 9.04
CA ARG A 90 -0.31 14.27 10.21
C ARG A 90 -0.96 15.27 11.15
N LYS A 91 -1.06 14.92 12.43
CA LYS A 91 -1.52 15.85 13.47
C LYS A 91 -0.49 16.95 13.71
N PRO A 92 -0.91 18.15 14.15
CA PRO A 92 0.00 19.20 14.59
C PRO A 92 0.92 18.69 15.70
N THR A 93 2.20 19.05 15.62
CA THR A 93 3.15 18.71 16.68
C THR A 93 3.15 19.83 17.70
N ARG A 94 2.58 19.60 18.89
CA ARG A 94 2.57 20.57 19.99
C ARG A 94 3.89 20.46 20.77
N GLY A 95 4.64 21.57 20.90
CA GLY A 95 5.75 21.69 21.86
C GLY A 95 7.09 21.09 21.45
N GLY A 96 7.29 20.68 20.21
CA GLY A 96 8.60 20.26 19.71
C GLY A 96 9.39 21.42 19.10
N HIS A 97 10.71 21.33 19.10
CA HIS A 97 11.58 22.26 18.37
C HIS A 97 11.06 22.41 16.94
N ILE A 98 10.68 23.62 16.55
CA ILE A 98 10.16 23.94 15.21
C ILE A 98 11.24 23.72 14.15
N GLU A 99 12.49 23.73 14.51
CA GLU A 99 13.66 23.30 13.72
C GLU A 99 13.75 21.76 13.63
N GLY A 100 12.68 21.10 14.03
CA GLY A 100 12.52 19.68 14.12
C GLY A 100 13.06 18.93 12.95
N THR A 101 13.73 17.91 13.22
CA THR A 101 14.43 16.95 12.38
C THR A 101 14.97 17.58 11.09
N PRO A 102 16.28 17.73 10.97
CA PRO A 102 16.96 18.26 9.78
C PRO A 102 16.46 17.62 8.47
N TYR A 103 15.93 16.41 8.60
CA TYR A 103 15.42 15.59 7.49
C TYR A 103 14.11 16.10 6.86
N LEU A 104 13.18 16.70 7.62
CA LEU A 104 11.89 17.13 7.04
C LEU A 104 12.07 18.26 6.02
N TRP A 105 12.78 19.33 6.38
CA TRP A 105 12.95 20.44 5.45
C TRP A 105 13.87 20.08 4.28
N GLN A 106 14.83 19.18 4.45
CA GLN A 106 15.66 18.66 3.35
C GLN A 106 14.79 17.86 2.37
N SER A 107 13.96 16.94 2.87
CA SER A 107 13.01 16.19 2.06
C SER A 107 12.01 17.11 1.35
N LEU A 108 11.53 18.16 2.04
CA LEU A 108 10.66 19.15 1.45
C LEU A 108 11.36 19.97 0.36
N LYS A 109 12.62 20.32 0.51
CA LYS A 109 13.39 21.00 -0.53
C LYS A 109 13.46 20.19 -1.81
N THR A 110 13.76 18.89 -1.69
CA THR A 110 13.75 17.95 -2.82
C THR A 110 12.35 17.86 -3.44
N TRP A 111 11.30 17.72 -2.61
CA TRP A 111 9.92 17.64 -3.06
C TRP A 111 9.47 18.91 -3.79
N ILE A 112 9.80 20.11 -3.29
CA ILE A 112 9.50 21.41 -3.92
C ILE A 112 10.10 21.45 -5.33
N SER A 113 11.37 21.05 -5.45
CA SER A 113 12.08 21.01 -6.74
C SER A 113 11.41 20.03 -7.72
N GLN A 114 11.08 18.83 -7.26
CA GLN A 114 10.41 17.80 -8.07
C GLN A 114 9.02 18.20 -8.54
N LYS A 115 8.29 18.97 -7.70
CA LYS A 115 6.97 19.52 -8.05
C LYS A 115 7.06 20.76 -8.95
N GLY A 116 8.26 21.25 -9.24
CA GLY A 116 8.44 22.48 -10.03
C GLY A 116 7.93 23.74 -9.33
N ILE A 117 7.78 23.72 -8.00
CA ILE A 117 7.33 24.87 -7.22
C ILE A 117 8.47 25.87 -7.14
N LYS A 118 8.28 27.08 -7.68
CA LYS A 118 9.27 28.13 -7.63
C LYS A 118 9.09 29.00 -6.38
N PRO A 119 10.16 29.28 -5.62
CA PRO A 119 10.10 30.27 -4.55
C PRO A 119 9.67 31.64 -5.09
N ALA A 120 9.02 32.44 -4.25
CA ALA A 120 8.71 33.83 -4.59
C ALA A 120 9.99 34.64 -4.78
N GLU A 121 9.86 35.81 -5.42
CA GLU A 121 10.98 36.74 -5.60
C GLU A 121 11.65 37.08 -4.24
N GLY A 122 12.97 36.97 -4.20
CA GLY A 122 13.75 37.15 -2.96
C GLY A 122 13.72 35.98 -1.97
N GLN A 123 12.98 34.90 -2.25
CA GLN A 123 12.89 33.71 -1.42
C GLN A 123 13.78 32.57 -1.95
N THR A 124 14.49 31.87 -1.06
CA THR A 124 15.29 30.69 -1.43
C THR A 124 14.48 29.40 -1.26
N TYR A 125 14.89 28.32 -1.93
CA TYR A 125 14.29 26.98 -1.73
C TYR A 125 14.37 26.53 -0.27
N ASP A 126 15.45 26.88 0.44
CA ASP A 126 15.63 26.55 1.86
C ASP A 126 14.61 27.29 2.74
N SER A 127 14.42 28.60 2.49
CA SER A 127 13.45 29.39 3.26
C SER A 127 12.02 28.93 2.99
N LEU A 128 11.69 28.57 1.76
CA LEU A 128 10.38 27.99 1.41
C LEU A 128 10.17 26.64 2.09
N ALA A 129 11.15 25.75 2.01
CA ALA A 129 11.08 24.42 2.65
C ALA A 129 10.90 24.53 4.18
N LYS A 130 11.64 25.44 4.82
CA LYS A 130 11.49 25.73 6.26
C LYS A 130 10.11 26.30 6.61
N ALA A 131 9.57 27.18 5.77
CA ALA A 131 8.23 27.75 5.96
C ALA A 131 7.14 26.67 5.86
N ILE A 132 7.26 25.77 4.88
CA ILE A 132 6.35 24.62 4.72
C ILE A 132 6.48 23.66 5.91
N ALA A 133 7.70 23.32 6.34
CA ALA A 133 7.93 22.49 7.52
C ALA A 133 7.27 23.09 8.77
N LYS A 134 7.43 24.40 8.99
CA LYS A 134 6.79 25.12 10.09
C LYS A 134 5.27 25.05 10.03
N LYS A 135 4.68 25.18 8.82
CA LYS A 135 3.25 25.02 8.63
C LYS A 135 2.78 23.61 8.94
N ILE A 136 3.50 22.58 8.49
CA ILE A 136 3.20 21.18 8.79
C ILE A 136 3.24 20.93 10.29
N HIS A 137 4.26 21.42 11.00
CA HIS A 137 4.34 21.28 12.46
C HIS A 137 3.17 21.99 13.18
N ARG A 138 2.75 23.16 12.70
CA ARG A 138 1.68 23.94 13.32
C ARG A 138 0.30 23.40 13.04
N SER A 139 0.02 23.01 11.81
CA SER A 139 -1.33 22.70 11.32
C SER A 139 -1.53 21.23 10.97
N GLY A 140 -0.46 20.43 10.93
CA GLY A 140 -0.49 19.09 10.39
C GLY A 140 -0.65 19.05 8.86
N THR A 141 -0.99 17.89 8.34
CA THR A 141 -1.37 17.67 6.95
C THR A 141 -2.73 16.98 6.88
N LYS A 142 -3.50 17.26 5.84
CA LYS A 142 -4.79 16.57 5.61
C LYS A 142 -4.52 15.14 5.18
N ALA A 143 -5.39 14.23 5.61
CA ALA A 143 -5.47 12.86 5.09
C ALA A 143 -5.80 12.88 3.60
N GLN A 144 -5.15 12.02 2.85
CA GLN A 144 -5.39 11.79 1.43
C GLN A 144 -5.49 10.28 1.20
N PRO A 145 -6.61 9.67 1.61
CA PRO A 145 -6.76 8.21 1.58
C PRO A 145 -6.65 7.71 0.15
N PHE A 146 -5.69 6.84 -0.08
CA PHE A 146 -5.44 6.18 -1.35
C PHE A 146 -5.51 4.66 -1.22
N LEU A 147 -5.12 4.13 -0.05
CA LEU A 147 -5.12 2.70 0.24
C LEU A 147 -6.53 2.22 0.59
N GLU A 148 -7.21 2.91 1.51
CA GLU A 148 -8.59 2.59 1.90
C GLU A 148 -9.53 2.55 0.68
N LYS A 149 -9.37 3.51 -0.24
CA LYS A 149 -10.15 3.56 -1.49
C LYS A 149 -9.82 2.44 -2.47
N ALA A 150 -8.60 1.92 -2.43
CA ALA A 150 -8.16 0.85 -3.31
C ALA A 150 -8.45 -0.54 -2.75
N PHE A 151 -8.45 -0.69 -1.42
CA PHE A 151 -8.58 -1.97 -0.75
C PHE A 151 -10.00 -2.18 -0.22
N THR A 152 -10.93 -2.40 -1.14
CA THR A 152 -12.36 -2.59 -0.83
C THR A 152 -12.71 -4.06 -0.55
N GLU A 153 -13.85 -4.30 0.08
CA GLU A 153 -14.38 -5.66 0.29
C GLU A 153 -14.56 -6.41 -1.04
N SER A 154 -15.00 -5.70 -2.09
CA SER A 154 -15.15 -6.28 -3.43
C SER A 154 -13.83 -6.85 -3.97
N ILE A 155 -12.72 -6.12 -3.80
CA ILE A 155 -11.39 -6.56 -4.25
C ILE A 155 -10.90 -7.78 -3.44
N GLN A 156 -11.22 -7.82 -2.14
CA GLN A 156 -10.92 -9.00 -1.31
C GLN A 156 -11.72 -10.23 -1.77
N MET A 157 -13.01 -10.04 -2.08
CA MET A 157 -13.85 -11.12 -2.61
C MET A 157 -13.37 -11.61 -3.98
N GLU A 158 -12.79 -10.76 -4.83
CA GLU A 158 -12.17 -11.22 -6.08
C GLU A 158 -11.04 -12.22 -5.83
N LEU A 159 -10.21 -12.02 -4.79
CA LEU A 159 -9.18 -12.99 -4.44
C LEU A 159 -9.79 -14.32 -3.97
N VAL A 160 -10.81 -14.28 -3.13
CA VAL A 160 -11.52 -15.50 -2.69
C VAL A 160 -12.08 -16.27 -3.90
N ASN A 161 -12.68 -15.56 -4.85
CA ASN A 161 -13.23 -16.17 -6.06
C ASN A 161 -12.13 -16.75 -6.97
N GLU A 162 -11.00 -16.05 -7.10
CA GLU A 162 -9.84 -16.54 -7.86
C GLU A 162 -9.25 -17.81 -7.24
N LEU A 163 -9.12 -17.85 -5.91
CA LEU A 163 -8.68 -19.05 -5.19
C LEU A 163 -9.65 -20.22 -5.40
N ASN A 164 -10.95 -19.95 -5.27
CA ASN A 164 -11.98 -20.97 -5.50
C ASN A 164 -11.92 -21.52 -6.93
N ALA A 165 -11.79 -20.67 -7.94
CA ALA A 165 -11.72 -21.11 -9.32
C ALA A 165 -10.47 -21.96 -9.57
N ARG A 166 -9.28 -21.47 -9.19
CA ARG A 166 -8.01 -22.13 -9.48
C ARG A 166 -7.84 -23.46 -8.73
N PHE A 167 -8.24 -23.50 -7.46
CA PHE A 167 -8.14 -24.72 -6.65
C PHE A 167 -9.34 -25.63 -6.86
N GLY A 168 -10.52 -25.10 -7.14
CA GLY A 168 -11.70 -25.89 -7.51
C GLY A 168 -11.46 -26.70 -8.78
N ASP A 169 -10.88 -26.10 -9.81
CA ASP A 169 -10.53 -26.79 -11.06
C ASP A 169 -9.52 -27.92 -10.84
N LEU A 170 -8.57 -27.76 -9.90
CA LEU A 170 -7.61 -28.80 -9.55
C LEU A 170 -8.29 -29.99 -8.85
N ILE A 171 -9.23 -29.73 -7.94
CA ILE A 171 -10.00 -30.78 -7.26
C ILE A 171 -10.78 -31.60 -8.29
N PHE A 172 -11.50 -30.95 -9.19
CA PHE A 172 -12.26 -31.65 -10.24
C PHE A 172 -11.37 -32.39 -11.24
N SER A 173 -10.13 -31.95 -11.48
CA SER A 173 -9.21 -32.61 -12.41
C SER A 173 -8.54 -33.86 -11.82
N GLU A 174 -8.39 -33.95 -10.50
CA GLU A 174 -7.83 -35.13 -9.83
C GLU A 174 -8.86 -36.24 -9.61
N ASP A 175 -10.14 -35.86 -9.40
CA ASP A 175 -11.24 -36.83 -9.24
C ASP A 175 -11.63 -37.54 -10.56
N ILE A 176 -11.11 -37.10 -11.73
CA ILE A 176 -11.40 -37.69 -13.05
C ILE A 176 -10.31 -38.65 -13.53
N LYS A 177 -9.28 -38.94 -12.74
CA LYS A 177 -8.35 -40.02 -13.06
C LYS A 177 -8.91 -41.34 -12.57
N ILE A 178 -9.87 -41.90 -13.36
CA ILE A 178 -10.32 -43.29 -13.31
C ILE A 178 -9.39 -44.12 -14.18
#